data_c242c9a902332849fd66accdf2de3811
#
_entry.id   c242c9a902332849fd66accdf2de3811
#
_cell.length_a   1.000
_cell.length_b   1.000
_cell.length_c   1.000
_cell.angle_alpha   90.00
_cell.angle_beta   90.00
_cell.angle_gamma   90.00
#
_symmetry.space_group_name_H-M   'P 1'
#
loop_
_entity.id
_entity.type
_entity.pdbx_description
1 polymer ?
#
loop_
_entity_poly.entity_id
_entity_poly.type
_entity_poly.pdbx_seq_one_letter_code
_entity_poly.pdbx_strand_id
1 'polypeptide(L)'
;MTKKIFCLMALAILFVGCSNDDDGGSRPKERKKIELSRSEQVMTEETTDFAFRFFQQVNQSETVQPNWMVSPLSASMALGMITNGAAGNTLAELKSTLGFSEASIDEMNAYYRRLLT
;
A
#
# COMPACT_ATOMS: atom_id res chain seq x y z
N MET A 1 16.65 -46.58 -14.78
CA MET A 1 15.22 -46.35 -14.61
C MET A 1 14.84 -45.56 -13.36
N THR A 2 15.54 -45.75 -12.23
CA THR A 2 15.26 -45.10 -10.95
C THR A 2 15.35 -43.56 -10.95
N LYS A 3 16.31 -42.95 -11.67
CA LYS A 3 16.45 -41.49 -11.76
C LYS A 3 15.27 -40.76 -12.45
N LYS A 4 14.64 -41.39 -13.41
CA LYS A 4 13.47 -40.83 -14.11
C LYS A 4 12.19 -40.87 -13.25
N ILE A 5 12.07 -41.89 -12.41
CA ILE A 5 10.97 -42.05 -11.46
C ILE A 5 11.09 -41.02 -10.33
N PHE A 6 12.31 -40.72 -9.87
CA PHE A 6 12.56 -39.69 -8.84
C PHE A 6 12.24 -38.28 -9.34
N CYS A 7 12.52 -37.98 -10.61
CA CYS A 7 12.22 -36.70 -11.22
C CYS A 7 10.71 -36.50 -11.44
N LEU A 8 9.98 -37.56 -11.79
CA LEU A 8 8.51 -37.53 -11.92
C LEU A 8 7.81 -37.39 -10.57
N MET A 9 8.36 -37.99 -9.52
CA MET A 9 7.82 -37.87 -8.17
C MET A 9 8.08 -36.49 -7.56
N ALA A 10 9.22 -35.86 -7.86
CA ALA A 10 9.53 -34.49 -7.45
C ALA A 10 8.63 -33.45 -8.15
N LEU A 11 8.23 -33.69 -9.40
CA LEU A 11 7.34 -32.80 -10.16
C LEU A 11 5.89 -32.89 -9.66
N ALA A 12 5.46 -34.03 -9.12
CA ALA A 12 4.10 -34.20 -8.59
C ALA A 12 3.87 -33.44 -7.27
N ILE A 13 4.92 -33.11 -6.53
CA ILE A 13 4.83 -32.36 -5.26
C ILE A 13 4.56 -30.87 -5.49
N LEU A 14 4.83 -30.35 -6.69
CA LEU A 14 4.60 -28.94 -7.03
C LEU A 14 3.13 -28.59 -7.29
N PHE A 15 2.24 -29.58 -7.39
CA PHE A 15 0.80 -29.37 -7.61
C PHE A 15 -0.05 -29.46 -6.32
N VAL A 16 0.56 -29.65 -5.16
CA VAL A 16 -0.15 -29.52 -3.86
C VAL A 16 -0.05 -28.06 -3.42
N GLY A 17 -0.55 -27.16 -4.24
CA GLY A 17 -0.68 -25.74 -3.98
C GLY A 17 -2.13 -25.41 -3.70
N CYS A 18 -2.43 -25.06 -2.45
CA CYS A 18 -3.57 -24.24 -2.02
C CYS A 18 -4.95 -24.60 -2.59
N SER A 19 -5.53 -25.69 -2.11
CA SER A 19 -6.98 -25.77 -1.97
C SER A 19 -7.34 -25.77 -0.48
N ASN A 20 -7.25 -24.61 0.15
CA ASN A 20 -8.07 -24.33 1.30
C ASN A 20 -9.39 -23.76 0.77
N ASP A 21 -10.23 -24.63 0.23
CA ASP A 21 -11.66 -24.38 0.20
C ASP A 21 -12.18 -24.54 1.63
N ASP A 22 -11.94 -23.52 2.43
CA ASP A 22 -12.74 -23.26 3.61
C ASP A 22 -14.06 -22.68 3.08
N ASP A 23 -14.95 -23.58 2.65
CA ASP A 23 -16.33 -23.31 2.29
C ASP A 23 -17.19 -23.15 3.58
N GLY A 24 -16.64 -22.40 4.52
CA GLY A 24 -17.35 -21.78 5.61
C GLY A 24 -17.82 -20.42 5.13
N GLY A 25 -19.08 -20.31 4.74
CA GLY A 25 -19.71 -19.07 4.30
C GLY A 25 -19.36 -17.90 5.24
N SER A 26 -18.25 -17.24 4.95
CA SER A 26 -17.88 -16.00 5.61
C SER A 26 -18.95 -14.99 5.23
N ARG A 27 -19.90 -14.78 6.15
CA ARG A 27 -20.73 -13.58 6.10
C ARG A 27 -19.81 -12.42 5.78
N PRO A 28 -20.13 -11.53 4.81
CA PRO A 28 -19.32 -10.36 4.52
C PRO A 28 -19.03 -9.69 5.86
N LYS A 29 -17.77 -9.62 6.23
CA LYS A 29 -17.36 -8.96 7.46
C LYS A 29 -17.94 -7.55 7.37
N GLU A 30 -18.87 -7.23 8.27
CA GLU A 30 -19.50 -5.92 8.30
C GLU A 30 -18.40 -4.87 8.25
N ARG A 31 -18.45 -4.01 7.24
CA ARG A 31 -17.41 -3.00 7.04
C ARG A 31 -17.41 -2.11 8.26
N LYS A 32 -16.36 -2.20 9.05
CA LYS A 32 -16.18 -1.35 10.22
C LYS A 32 -16.13 0.11 9.74
N LYS A 33 -17.10 0.89 10.14
CA LYS A 33 -17.12 2.32 9.85
C LYS A 33 -15.97 2.97 10.63
N ILE A 34 -15.00 3.50 9.92
CA ILE A 34 -13.89 4.23 10.53
C ILE A 34 -14.40 5.66 10.75
N GLU A 35 -14.53 6.04 12.01
CA GLU A 35 -14.81 7.44 12.36
C GLU A 35 -13.48 8.18 12.45
N LEU A 36 -13.28 9.12 11.54
CA LEU A 36 -12.08 9.95 11.48
C LEU A 36 -12.28 11.21 12.34
N SER A 37 -11.29 11.55 13.12
CA SER A 37 -11.20 12.88 13.76
C SER A 37 -11.08 13.97 12.68
N ARG A 38 -11.30 15.23 13.05
CA ARG A 38 -11.20 16.34 12.10
C ARG A 38 -9.81 16.45 11.48
N SER A 39 -8.74 16.23 12.25
CA SER A 39 -7.37 16.22 11.73
C SER A 39 -7.13 15.07 10.75
N GLU A 40 -7.64 13.86 11.04
CA GLU A 40 -7.54 12.73 10.13
C GLU A 40 -8.36 12.93 8.85
N GLN A 41 -9.48 13.65 8.89
CA GLN A 41 -10.23 14.02 7.69
C GLN A 41 -9.41 14.93 6.77
N VAL A 42 -8.76 15.96 7.32
CA VAL A 42 -7.85 16.82 6.56
C VAL A 42 -6.69 16.02 5.97
N MET A 43 -6.05 15.16 6.76
CA MET A 43 -4.99 14.28 6.26
C MET A 43 -5.49 13.37 5.13
N THR A 44 -6.73 12.88 5.21
CA THR A 44 -7.33 12.04 4.16
C THR A 44 -7.54 12.82 2.86
N GLU A 45 -8.00 14.07 2.95
CA GLU A 45 -8.16 14.94 1.78
C GLU A 45 -6.82 15.22 1.12
N GLU A 46 -5.81 15.59 1.89
CA GLU A 46 -4.48 15.92 1.38
C GLU A 46 -3.72 14.70 0.83
N THR A 47 -3.85 13.54 1.48
CA THR A 47 -3.26 12.28 0.93
C THR A 47 -4.00 11.80 -0.32
N THR A 48 -5.28 12.12 -0.45
CA THR A 48 -6.05 11.86 -1.68
C THR A 48 -5.54 12.74 -2.81
N ASP A 49 -5.25 14.01 -2.54
CA ASP A 49 -4.66 14.93 -3.51
C ASP A 49 -3.26 14.45 -3.96
N PHE A 50 -2.41 14.01 -3.03
CA PHE A 50 -1.16 13.35 -3.37
C PHE A 50 -1.38 12.15 -4.30
N ALA A 51 -2.37 11.30 -4.02
CA ALA A 51 -2.65 10.12 -4.81
C ALA A 51 -3.02 10.46 -6.26
N PHE A 52 -3.83 11.49 -6.47
CA PHE A 52 -4.18 11.96 -7.82
C PHE A 52 -3.00 12.59 -8.54
N ARG A 53 -2.21 13.43 -7.89
CA ARG A 53 -1.00 14.03 -8.47
C ARG A 53 0.02 12.97 -8.85
N PHE A 54 0.23 11.97 -7.98
CA PHE A 54 1.14 10.86 -8.25
C PHE A 54 0.68 10.02 -9.45
N PHE A 55 -0.60 9.65 -9.48
CA PHE A 55 -1.19 8.93 -10.61
C PHE A 55 -1.03 9.71 -11.93
N GLN A 56 -1.35 11.00 -11.91
CA GLN A 56 -1.23 11.86 -13.08
C GLN A 56 0.21 11.94 -13.59
N GLN A 57 1.19 12.07 -12.67
CA GLN A 57 2.60 12.15 -13.03
C GLN A 57 3.12 10.84 -13.64
N VAL A 58 2.73 9.70 -13.07
CA VAL A 58 3.06 8.38 -13.62
C VAL A 58 2.42 8.21 -15.00
N ASN A 59 1.14 8.56 -15.15
CA ASN A 59 0.44 8.45 -16.42
C ASN A 59 1.05 9.34 -17.53
N GLN A 60 1.57 10.50 -17.18
CA GLN A 60 2.24 11.39 -18.15
C GLN A 60 3.64 10.89 -18.54
N SER A 61 4.34 10.20 -17.64
CA SER A 61 5.67 9.67 -17.88
C SER A 61 5.66 8.31 -18.59
N GLU A 62 4.55 7.56 -18.49
CA GLU A 62 4.41 6.26 -19.12
C GLU A 62 3.97 6.38 -20.57
N THR A 63 4.88 6.13 -21.48
CA THR A 63 4.64 6.29 -22.94
C THR A 63 4.64 4.96 -23.72
N VAL A 64 5.03 3.88 -23.08
CA VAL A 64 5.34 2.60 -23.76
C VAL A 64 4.31 1.51 -23.46
N GLN A 65 3.73 1.48 -22.25
CA GLN A 65 2.85 0.42 -21.83
C GLN A 65 1.39 0.85 -21.89
N PRO A 66 0.53 0.14 -22.65
CA PRO A 66 -0.90 0.48 -22.75
C PRO A 66 -1.67 0.17 -21.45
N ASN A 67 -1.15 -0.72 -20.61
CA ASN A 67 -1.76 -1.12 -19.35
C ASN A 67 -0.70 -1.09 -18.24
N TRP A 68 -0.96 -0.31 -17.21
CA TRP A 68 -0.11 -0.21 -16.04
C TRP A 68 -0.97 -0.07 -14.77
N MET A 69 -0.39 -0.39 -13.64
CA MET A 69 -1.02 -0.26 -12.34
C MET A 69 -0.04 0.34 -11.34
N VAL A 70 -0.53 1.27 -10.54
CA VAL A 70 0.25 1.89 -9.47
C VAL A 70 -0.59 1.97 -8.20
N SER A 71 0.06 1.87 -7.05
CA SER A 71 -0.57 2.05 -5.75
C SER A 71 -0.04 3.33 -5.09
N PRO A 72 -0.77 4.45 -5.16
CA PRO A 72 -0.39 5.68 -4.49
C PRO A 72 -0.26 5.52 -2.98
N LEU A 73 -1.10 4.67 -2.36
CA LEU A 73 -1.04 4.38 -0.93
C LEU A 73 0.30 3.71 -0.56
N SER A 74 0.75 2.73 -1.35
CA SER A 74 2.05 2.08 -1.09
C SER A 74 3.21 3.06 -1.25
N ALA A 75 3.18 3.93 -2.26
CA ALA A 75 4.17 4.98 -2.45
C ALA A 75 4.18 5.97 -1.27
N SER A 76 3.00 6.42 -0.85
CA SER A 76 2.84 7.31 0.30
C SER A 76 3.39 6.69 1.58
N MET A 77 3.10 5.43 1.86
CA MET A 77 3.63 4.72 3.04
C MET A 77 5.14 4.56 2.99
N ALA A 78 5.71 4.23 1.83
CA ALA A 78 7.16 4.10 1.66
C ALA A 78 7.88 5.45 1.90
N LEU A 79 7.37 6.53 1.33
CA LEU A 79 7.88 7.88 1.58
C LEU A 79 7.67 8.31 3.04
N GLY A 80 6.56 7.94 3.66
CA GLY A 80 6.28 8.16 5.07
C GLY A 80 7.30 7.49 5.99
N MET A 81 7.78 6.28 5.65
CA MET A 81 8.87 5.64 6.38
C MET A 81 10.19 6.43 6.27
N ILE A 82 10.49 6.95 5.08
CA ILE A 82 11.69 7.80 4.88
C ILE A 82 11.57 9.10 5.69
N THR A 83 10.39 9.66 5.79
CA THR A 83 10.11 10.89 6.56
C THR A 83 10.53 10.75 8.02
N ASN A 84 10.43 9.55 8.62
CA ASN A 84 10.85 9.29 10.00
C ASN A 84 12.37 9.45 10.23
N GLY A 85 13.18 9.28 9.18
CA GLY A 85 14.63 9.45 9.25
C GLY A 85 15.12 10.77 8.65
N ALA A 86 14.23 11.58 8.10
CA ALA A 86 14.58 12.84 7.45
C ALA A 86 14.68 14.01 8.44
N ALA A 87 15.45 15.03 8.08
CA ALA A 87 15.59 16.26 8.86
C ALA A 87 15.68 17.48 7.94
N GLY A 88 15.51 18.67 8.51
CA GLY A 88 15.66 19.95 7.81
C GLY A 88 14.74 20.06 6.59
N ASN A 89 15.27 20.54 5.49
CA ASN A 89 14.50 20.78 4.26
C ASN A 89 13.92 19.49 3.68
N THR A 90 14.66 18.40 3.71
CA THR A 90 14.16 17.09 3.20
C THR A 90 12.91 16.64 3.95
N LEU A 91 12.89 16.79 5.27
CA LEU A 91 11.70 16.49 6.07
C LEU A 91 10.51 17.38 5.67
N ALA A 92 10.75 18.69 5.53
CA ALA A 92 9.71 19.63 5.15
C ALA A 92 9.12 19.34 3.75
N GLU A 93 9.96 19.02 2.78
CA GLU A 93 9.55 18.69 1.42
C GLU A 93 8.78 17.36 1.37
N LEU A 94 9.22 16.34 2.10
CA LEU A 94 8.51 15.06 2.18
C LEU A 94 7.12 15.23 2.79
N LYS A 95 7.02 15.95 3.90
CA LYS A 95 5.74 16.24 4.54
C LYS A 95 4.81 17.01 3.61
N SER A 96 5.30 18.04 2.96
CA SER A 96 4.53 18.84 2.00
C SER A 96 4.05 18.01 0.81
N THR A 97 4.92 17.16 0.27
CA THR A 97 4.59 16.30 -0.88
C THR A 97 3.50 15.29 -0.53
N LEU A 98 3.55 14.73 0.67
CA LEU A 98 2.60 13.71 1.15
C LEU A 98 1.30 14.28 1.71
N GLY A 99 1.19 15.62 1.88
CA GLY A 99 0.03 16.26 2.47
C GLY A 99 0.03 16.28 4.02
N PHE A 100 1.19 16.27 4.64
CA PHE A 100 1.34 16.30 6.10
C PHE A 100 2.10 17.55 6.59
N SER A 101 2.03 18.67 5.87
CA SER A 101 2.78 19.88 6.20
C SER A 101 2.58 20.31 7.65
N GLU A 102 1.35 20.30 8.11
CA GLU A 102 0.97 20.75 9.45
C GLU A 102 1.02 19.62 10.51
N ALA A 103 1.04 18.36 10.08
CA ALA A 103 1.05 17.23 11.00
C ALA A 103 2.44 16.99 11.60
N SER A 104 2.50 16.54 12.84
CA SER A 104 3.72 15.96 13.41
C SER A 104 4.03 14.59 12.81
N ILE A 105 5.25 14.11 12.99
CA ILE A 105 5.66 12.75 12.60
C ILE A 105 4.78 11.69 13.30
N ASP A 106 4.47 11.90 14.58
CA ASP A 106 3.66 10.97 15.36
C ASP A 106 2.22 10.90 14.86
N GLU A 107 1.62 12.03 14.49
CA GLU A 107 0.28 12.08 13.90
C GLU A 107 0.24 11.40 12.53
N MET A 108 1.23 11.64 11.68
CA MET A 108 1.37 10.96 10.40
C MET A 108 1.49 9.44 10.57
N ASN A 109 2.33 8.99 11.50
CA ASN A 109 2.51 7.57 11.80
C ASN A 109 1.23 6.94 12.40
N ALA A 110 0.51 7.66 13.24
CA ALA A 110 -0.78 7.21 13.78
C ALA A 110 -1.82 7.05 12.67
N TYR A 111 -1.89 8.03 11.76
CA TYR A 111 -2.77 7.98 10.59
C TYR A 111 -2.50 6.75 9.72
N TYR A 112 -1.25 6.51 9.32
CA TYR A 112 -0.89 5.33 8.52
C TYR A 112 -1.20 4.01 9.23
N ARG A 113 -0.93 3.89 10.54
CA ARG A 113 -1.31 2.68 11.31
C ARG A 113 -2.81 2.44 11.28
N ARG A 114 -3.61 3.50 11.33
CA ARG A 114 -5.07 3.38 11.32
C ARG A 114 -5.62 2.93 9.97
N LEU A 115 -4.94 3.25 8.86
CA LEU A 115 -5.30 2.75 7.54
C LEU A 115 -5.05 1.26 7.36
N LEU A 116 -4.21 0.64 8.20
CA LEU A 116 -3.83 -0.77 8.12
C LEU A 116 -4.64 -1.69 9.05
N THR A 117 -5.48 -1.15 9.92
CA THR A 117 -6.28 -1.89 10.92
C THR A 117 -7.76 -1.90 10.60
#